data_e99de82ef9d7afb9638d7812d7dde246
#
_entry.id   e99de82ef9d7afb9638d7812d7dde246
#
_cell.length_a   1.000
_cell.length_b   1.000
_cell.length_c   1.000
_cell.angle_alpha   90.00
_cell.angle_beta   90.00
_cell.angle_gamma   90.00
#
_symmetry.space_group_name_H-M   'P 1'
#
loop_
_entity.id
_entity.type
_entity.pdbx_description
1 polymer ?
#
loop_
_entity_poly.entity_id
_entity_poly.type
_entity_poly.pdbx_seq_one_letter_code
_entity_poly.pdbx_strand_id
1 'polypeptide(L)'
;MRCESETPSATPISATLHHSVQRAEMRYVSTRGGGEPVSFEAAIGAGYAPDGGLYVPETLPRITAEDLDAWRTLDFTAVAVEVLLPFLDGEVSREELAELLSRSYEGYDATETVPVTKLTNNTALVELFHGPTLCFKDLGLQVAVRLLALFARKRNEPRTLLVATTGDTGPAALRAVADVDDPQLRCVVCFPRGQISDLQRRQMTCASSEAIRVCCFDGGGDDMDAPIKRLSLDTTFKAQHGLT
;
A
#
# COMPACT_ATOMS: atom_id res chain seq x y z
N MET A 1 51.37 24.34 29.31
CA MET A 1 51.18 23.90 27.92
C MET A 1 49.87 23.09 27.89
N ARG A 2 48.81 23.72 27.45
CA ARG A 2 47.51 23.03 27.19
C ARG A 2 47.45 22.73 25.70
N CYS A 3 47.26 21.47 25.35
CA CYS A 3 47.04 21.02 23.98
C CYS A 3 45.51 21.09 23.74
N GLU A 4 45.11 22.01 22.89
CA GLU A 4 43.75 22.09 22.38
C GLU A 4 43.63 21.14 21.20
N SER A 5 42.71 20.16 21.31
CA SER A 5 42.34 19.23 20.24
C SER A 5 41.20 19.85 19.42
N GLU A 6 41.50 20.28 18.21
CA GLU A 6 40.50 20.70 17.24
C GLU A 6 39.76 19.47 16.69
N THR A 7 38.44 19.47 16.88
CA THR A 7 37.51 18.53 16.22
C THR A 7 37.18 19.06 14.83
N PRO A 8 37.22 18.24 13.78
CA PRO A 8 36.80 18.68 12.45
C PRO A 8 35.28 18.83 12.37
N SER A 9 34.85 20.03 11.95
CA SER A 9 33.48 20.38 11.63
C SER A 9 32.99 19.56 10.43
N ALA A 10 31.94 18.78 10.63
CA ALA A 10 31.23 18.09 9.56
C ALA A 10 30.39 19.12 8.78
N THR A 11 30.74 19.35 7.54
CA THR A 11 29.96 20.15 6.58
C THR A 11 28.73 19.31 6.14
N PRO A 12 27.49 19.84 6.20
CA PRO A 12 26.34 19.12 5.67
C PRO A 12 26.40 19.12 4.14
N ILE A 13 26.43 17.93 3.56
CA ILE A 13 26.30 17.74 2.11
C ILE A 13 24.84 17.94 1.75
N SER A 14 24.49 19.18 1.41
CA SER A 14 23.23 19.51 0.74
C SER A 14 23.41 19.27 -0.76
N ALA A 15 23.14 18.07 -1.22
CA ALA A 15 23.03 17.78 -2.65
C ALA A 15 21.56 17.89 -3.07
N THR A 16 21.10 19.12 -3.26
CA THR A 16 19.82 19.39 -3.92
C THR A 16 20.03 19.25 -5.43
N LEU A 17 19.81 18.07 -5.96
CA LEU A 17 19.71 17.86 -7.41
C LEU A 17 18.34 18.39 -7.89
N HIS A 18 18.29 19.68 -8.20
CA HIS A 18 17.17 20.26 -8.95
C HIS A 18 17.28 19.87 -10.42
N HIS A 19 16.66 18.78 -10.81
CA HIS A 19 16.26 18.58 -12.20
C HIS A 19 14.89 19.21 -12.39
N SER A 20 14.84 20.44 -12.91
CA SER A 20 13.61 21.09 -13.41
C SER A 20 13.25 20.52 -14.78
N VAL A 21 12.86 19.26 -14.82
CA VAL A 21 12.01 18.75 -15.89
C VAL A 21 10.59 19.17 -15.51
N GLN A 22 9.88 19.89 -16.40
CA GLN A 22 8.44 20.08 -16.24
C GLN A 22 7.82 18.68 -16.14
N ARG A 23 7.54 18.26 -14.92
CA ARG A 23 6.94 16.96 -14.65
C ARG A 23 5.48 17.11 -15.10
N ALA A 24 5.10 16.38 -16.15
CA ALA A 24 3.68 16.24 -16.46
C ALA A 24 2.98 15.69 -15.22
N GLU A 25 1.84 16.28 -14.88
CA GLU A 25 1.02 15.86 -13.74
C GLU A 25 0.70 14.36 -13.87
N MET A 26 0.94 13.57 -12.83
CA MET A 26 0.64 12.14 -12.84
C MET A 26 -0.87 11.94 -12.81
N ARG A 27 -1.40 11.27 -13.81
CA ARG A 27 -2.84 10.98 -13.92
C ARG A 27 -3.08 9.49 -14.03
N TYR A 28 -4.26 9.09 -13.64
CA TYR A 28 -4.70 7.70 -13.63
C TYR A 28 -5.90 7.52 -14.55
N VAL A 29 -5.82 6.56 -15.44
CA VAL A 29 -6.84 6.27 -16.45
C VAL A 29 -7.41 4.87 -16.25
N SER A 30 -8.66 4.66 -16.70
CA SER A 30 -9.26 3.33 -16.67
C SER A 30 -8.62 2.40 -17.70
N THR A 31 -8.37 1.14 -17.32
CA THR A 31 -7.93 0.07 -18.23
C THR A 31 -8.93 -0.23 -19.33
N ARG A 32 -10.16 0.28 -19.26
CA ARG A 32 -11.21 0.17 -20.28
C ARG A 32 -11.34 1.42 -21.15
N GLY A 33 -10.59 2.46 -20.82
CA GLY A 33 -10.54 3.71 -21.60
C GLY A 33 -11.73 4.64 -21.39
N GLY A 34 -12.61 4.36 -20.43
CA GLY A 34 -13.74 5.24 -20.09
C GLY A 34 -13.43 6.19 -18.95
N GLY A 35 -14.10 7.35 -18.97
CA GLY A 35 -13.98 8.37 -17.94
C GLY A 35 -12.79 9.33 -18.14
N GLU A 36 -12.78 10.40 -17.35
CA GLU A 36 -11.69 11.37 -17.34
C GLU A 36 -10.52 10.86 -16.46
N PRO A 37 -9.28 11.24 -16.78
CA PRO A 37 -8.14 10.95 -15.93
C PRO A 37 -8.31 11.55 -14.54
N VAL A 38 -7.90 10.80 -13.51
CA VAL A 38 -8.08 11.19 -12.10
C VAL A 38 -6.73 11.29 -11.37
N SER A 39 -6.72 11.88 -10.17
CA SER A 39 -5.56 11.92 -9.29
C SER A 39 -5.29 10.56 -8.62
N PHE A 40 -4.16 10.40 -7.95
CA PHE A 40 -3.84 9.18 -7.20
C PHE A 40 -4.86 8.95 -6.06
N GLU A 41 -5.16 9.99 -5.29
CA GLU A 41 -6.16 9.92 -4.20
C GLU A 41 -7.51 9.42 -4.72
N ALA A 42 -7.97 9.98 -5.84
CA ALA A 42 -9.24 9.57 -6.44
C ALA A 42 -9.19 8.11 -6.96
N ALA A 43 -8.08 7.71 -7.56
CA ALA A 43 -7.89 6.36 -8.08
C ALA A 43 -7.89 5.31 -6.97
N ILE A 44 -7.11 5.51 -5.89
CA ILE A 44 -7.02 4.56 -4.76
C ILE A 44 -8.34 4.53 -3.98
N GLY A 45 -9.01 5.68 -3.82
CA GLY A 45 -10.30 5.76 -3.13
C GLY A 45 -11.47 5.22 -3.93
N ALA A 46 -11.32 5.07 -5.25
CA ALA A 46 -12.36 4.54 -6.12
C ALA A 46 -12.43 3.00 -6.15
N GLY A 47 -11.29 2.32 -6.07
CA GLY A 47 -11.19 0.88 -6.30
C GLY A 47 -11.42 0.50 -7.77
N TYR A 48 -12.64 0.67 -8.29
CA TYR A 48 -12.96 0.51 -9.71
C TYR A 48 -13.26 1.85 -10.38
N ALA A 49 -12.86 1.99 -11.63
CA ALA A 49 -13.31 3.09 -12.48
C ALA A 49 -14.81 2.94 -12.83
N PRO A 50 -15.53 4.04 -13.18
CA PRO A 50 -16.97 3.99 -13.47
C PRO A 50 -17.40 3.01 -14.56
N ASP A 51 -16.49 2.72 -15.51
CA ASP A 51 -16.70 1.74 -16.59
C ASP A 51 -16.40 0.29 -16.16
N GLY A 52 -16.05 0.08 -14.88
CA GLY A 52 -15.69 -1.21 -14.31
C GLY A 52 -14.27 -1.67 -14.65
N GLY A 53 -13.41 -0.78 -15.16
CA GLY A 53 -11.98 -0.97 -15.29
C GLY A 53 -11.24 -0.74 -13.98
N LEU A 54 -9.93 -0.99 -13.98
CA LEU A 54 -9.01 -0.59 -12.92
C LEU A 54 -8.31 0.71 -13.32
N TYR A 55 -7.89 1.50 -12.33
CA TYR A 55 -7.04 2.64 -12.60
C TYR A 55 -5.58 2.24 -12.74
N VAL A 56 -4.92 2.75 -13.76
CA VAL A 56 -3.48 2.62 -14.00
C VAL A 56 -2.89 3.99 -14.29
N PRO A 57 -1.61 4.25 -13.97
CA PRO A 57 -0.98 5.51 -14.32
C PRO A 57 -0.95 5.68 -15.85
N GLU A 58 -1.28 6.87 -16.33
CA GLU A 58 -1.27 7.19 -17.77
C GLU A 58 0.15 7.09 -18.35
N THR A 59 1.15 7.42 -17.54
CA THR A 59 2.56 7.31 -17.88
C THR A 59 3.32 6.64 -16.75
N LEU A 60 4.33 5.82 -17.09
CA LEU A 60 5.20 5.23 -16.08
C LEU A 60 6.42 6.12 -15.83
N PRO A 61 6.77 6.43 -14.58
CA PRO A 61 8.01 7.07 -14.24
C PRO A 61 9.20 6.26 -14.78
N ARG A 62 10.19 6.96 -15.34
CA ARG A 62 11.38 6.30 -15.86
C ARG A 62 12.45 6.24 -14.78
N ILE A 63 12.93 5.06 -14.52
CA ILE A 63 14.09 4.81 -13.65
C ILE A 63 15.32 4.70 -14.56
N THR A 64 16.37 5.45 -14.24
CA THR A 64 17.64 5.49 -14.98
C THR A 64 18.70 4.61 -14.30
N ALA A 65 19.82 4.37 -14.99
CA ALA A 65 20.96 3.68 -14.39
C ALA A 65 21.56 4.50 -13.23
N GLU A 66 21.55 5.82 -13.35
CA GLU A 66 22.01 6.75 -12.32
C GLU A 66 21.14 6.66 -11.06
N ASP A 67 19.82 6.54 -11.21
CA ASP A 67 18.91 6.33 -10.07
C ASP A 67 19.23 5.01 -9.36
N LEU A 68 19.41 3.93 -10.11
CA LEU A 68 19.75 2.62 -9.55
C LEU A 68 21.10 2.63 -8.82
N ASP A 69 22.09 3.34 -9.35
CA ASP A 69 23.39 3.49 -8.68
C ASP A 69 23.30 4.33 -7.39
N ALA A 70 22.50 5.39 -7.39
CA ALA A 70 22.25 6.21 -6.21
C ALA A 70 21.52 5.43 -5.10
N TRP A 71 20.62 4.50 -5.47
CA TRP A 71 19.83 3.71 -4.52
C TRP A 71 20.57 2.51 -3.92
N ARG A 72 21.76 2.15 -4.42
CA ARG A 72 22.52 0.97 -3.95
C ARG A 72 22.81 0.94 -2.45
N THR A 73 22.88 2.10 -1.81
CA THR A 73 23.18 2.25 -0.38
C THR A 73 21.94 2.51 0.48
N LEU A 74 20.77 2.60 -0.14
CA LEU A 74 19.52 2.82 0.53
C LEU A 74 18.95 1.50 1.06
N ASP A 75 18.25 1.57 2.19
CA ASP A 75 17.44 0.47 2.67
C ASP A 75 16.14 0.34 1.86
N PHE A 76 15.39 -0.74 2.12
CA PHE A 76 14.14 -1.02 1.40
C PHE A 76 13.13 0.12 1.50
N THR A 77 12.98 0.71 2.68
CA THR A 77 12.03 1.81 2.93
C THR A 77 12.39 3.05 2.13
N ALA A 78 13.68 3.42 2.13
CA ALA A 78 14.16 4.56 1.36
C ALA A 78 14.02 4.34 -0.16
N VAL A 79 14.32 3.15 -0.67
CA VAL A 79 14.07 2.79 -2.08
C VAL A 79 12.58 2.86 -2.39
N ALA A 80 11.71 2.37 -1.50
CA ALA A 80 10.27 2.44 -1.69
C ALA A 80 9.76 3.89 -1.78
N VAL A 81 10.33 4.85 -1.02
CA VAL A 81 10.04 6.27 -1.17
C VAL A 81 10.39 6.76 -2.58
N GLU A 82 11.60 6.47 -3.06
CA GLU A 82 12.05 6.92 -4.38
C GLU A 82 11.16 6.36 -5.52
N VAL A 83 10.76 5.09 -5.38
CA VAL A 83 9.92 4.41 -6.38
C VAL A 83 8.48 4.92 -6.35
N LEU A 84 7.89 5.14 -5.17
CA LEU A 84 6.46 5.48 -5.05
C LEU A 84 6.19 6.97 -5.19
N LEU A 85 7.08 7.84 -4.74
CA LEU A 85 6.88 9.29 -4.74
C LEU A 85 6.48 9.85 -6.12
N PRO A 86 7.07 9.42 -7.25
CA PRO A 86 6.64 9.88 -8.58
C PRO A 86 5.19 9.60 -8.93
N PHE A 87 4.59 8.56 -8.37
CA PHE A 87 3.20 8.18 -8.61
C PHE A 87 2.20 9.01 -7.80
N LEU A 88 2.64 9.68 -6.75
CA LEU A 88 1.78 10.41 -5.82
C LEU A 88 1.60 11.89 -6.20
N ASP A 89 2.37 12.38 -7.16
CA ASP A 89 2.28 13.73 -7.78
C ASP A 89 2.11 14.91 -6.79
N GLY A 90 2.79 14.84 -5.65
CA GLY A 90 2.70 15.88 -4.62
C GLY A 90 1.45 15.82 -3.73
N GLU A 91 0.53 14.86 -3.92
CA GLU A 91 -0.61 14.63 -3.02
C GLU A 91 -0.15 14.13 -1.64
N VAL A 92 1.03 13.50 -1.60
CA VAL A 92 1.74 13.08 -0.39
C VAL A 92 3.16 13.60 -0.46
N SER A 93 3.64 14.29 0.58
CA SER A 93 5.03 14.77 0.60
C SER A 93 6.00 13.61 0.80
N ARG A 94 7.28 13.86 0.49
CA ARG A 94 8.35 12.88 0.71
C ARG A 94 8.43 12.45 2.18
N GLU A 95 8.31 13.41 3.08
CA GLU A 95 8.37 13.19 4.53
C GLU A 95 7.18 12.38 5.02
N GLU A 96 5.95 12.73 4.58
CA GLU A 96 4.74 11.95 4.87
C GLU A 96 4.85 10.51 4.37
N LEU A 97 5.36 10.33 3.14
CA LEU A 97 5.54 9.00 2.55
C LEU A 97 6.60 8.19 3.29
N ALA A 98 7.72 8.80 3.65
CA ALA A 98 8.79 8.12 4.39
C ALA A 98 8.31 7.66 5.77
N GLU A 99 7.58 8.50 6.50
CA GLU A 99 6.98 8.14 7.79
C GLU A 99 5.95 7.00 7.62
N LEU A 100 5.08 7.11 6.61
CA LEU A 100 4.07 6.11 6.31
C LEU A 100 4.71 4.75 6.00
N LEU A 101 5.74 4.72 5.16
CA LEU A 101 6.45 3.49 4.80
C LEU A 101 7.22 2.89 5.99
N SER A 102 7.88 3.72 6.80
CA SER A 102 8.53 3.28 8.03
C SER A 102 7.55 2.56 8.94
N ARG A 103 6.37 3.13 9.17
CA ARG A 103 5.30 2.52 9.98
C ARG A 103 4.68 1.28 9.32
N SER A 104 4.69 1.22 7.98
CA SER A 104 4.14 0.07 7.25
C SER A 104 4.97 -1.20 7.42
N TYR A 105 6.27 -1.03 7.63
CA TYR A 105 7.21 -2.14 7.75
C TYR A 105 7.74 -2.33 9.18
N GLU A 106 7.25 -1.52 10.11
CA GLU A 106 7.53 -1.71 11.53
C GLU A 106 6.95 -3.05 12.02
N GLY A 107 7.74 -3.81 12.76
CA GLY A 107 7.31 -5.11 13.29
C GLY A 107 7.40 -6.28 12.31
N TYR A 108 8.07 -6.12 11.16
CA TYR A 108 8.53 -7.26 10.36
C TYR A 108 9.57 -8.06 11.18
N ASP A 109 9.53 -9.38 11.07
CA ASP A 109 10.32 -10.29 11.93
C ASP A 109 11.76 -10.52 11.46
N ALA A 110 12.19 -9.85 10.39
CA ALA A 110 13.56 -9.88 9.89
C ALA A 110 14.24 -8.51 9.99
N THR A 111 15.58 -8.51 10.02
CA THR A 111 16.38 -7.27 10.06
C THR A 111 16.17 -6.40 8.81
N GLU A 112 16.05 -7.06 7.66
CA GLU A 112 15.71 -6.41 6.39
C GLU A 112 14.24 -6.68 6.09
N THR A 113 13.50 -5.68 5.62
CA THR A 113 12.07 -5.83 5.27
C THR A 113 11.85 -6.92 4.24
N VAL A 114 12.78 -7.05 3.28
CA VAL A 114 12.78 -8.06 2.22
C VAL A 114 14.18 -8.67 2.10
N PRO A 115 14.49 -9.69 2.91
CA PRO A 115 15.78 -10.38 2.82
C PRO A 115 15.98 -11.05 1.47
N VAL A 116 17.23 -11.01 0.98
CA VAL A 116 17.61 -11.67 -0.27
C VAL A 116 18.72 -12.70 0.00
N THR A 117 18.36 -13.98 -0.02
CA THR A 117 19.29 -15.07 0.21
C THR A 117 19.86 -15.57 -1.11
N LYS A 118 21.17 -15.47 -1.30
CA LYS A 118 21.85 -15.99 -2.48
C LYS A 118 21.98 -17.52 -2.39
N LEU A 119 21.37 -18.23 -3.31
CA LEU A 119 21.42 -19.70 -3.37
C LEU A 119 22.58 -20.20 -4.25
N THR A 120 22.79 -19.57 -5.40
CA THR A 120 23.89 -19.87 -6.34
C THR A 120 24.41 -18.58 -6.97
N ASN A 121 25.37 -18.69 -7.90
CA ASN A 121 25.88 -17.49 -8.59
C ASN A 121 24.82 -16.75 -9.40
N ASN A 122 23.78 -17.46 -9.88
CA ASN A 122 22.75 -16.91 -10.77
C ASN A 122 21.33 -17.01 -10.18
N THR A 123 21.19 -17.42 -8.91
CA THR A 123 19.88 -17.62 -8.28
C THR A 123 19.89 -17.00 -6.90
N ALA A 124 18.88 -16.17 -6.64
CA ALA A 124 18.61 -15.60 -5.33
C ALA A 124 17.16 -15.87 -4.93
N LEU A 125 16.94 -16.08 -3.66
CA LEU A 125 15.63 -16.17 -3.04
C LEU A 125 15.29 -14.82 -2.40
N VAL A 126 14.17 -14.24 -2.81
CA VAL A 126 13.61 -13.01 -2.22
C VAL A 126 12.51 -13.43 -1.25
N GLU A 127 12.70 -13.14 0.03
CA GLU A 127 11.81 -13.59 1.10
C GLU A 127 10.73 -12.52 1.37
N LEU A 128 9.48 -12.81 1.04
CA LEU A 128 8.37 -11.86 1.13
C LEU A 128 7.38 -12.16 2.27
N PHE A 129 7.77 -13.05 3.20
CA PHE A 129 6.88 -13.58 4.25
C PHE A 129 7.20 -13.09 5.66
N HIS A 130 7.99 -12.04 5.81
CA HIS A 130 8.41 -11.51 7.11
C HIS A 130 7.42 -10.49 7.72
N GLY A 131 6.33 -10.21 7.02
CA GLY A 131 5.29 -9.32 7.51
C GLY A 131 4.36 -9.97 8.55
N PRO A 132 3.46 -9.17 9.16
CA PRO A 132 2.65 -9.59 10.31
C PRO A 132 1.66 -10.73 10.04
N THR A 133 1.33 -11.02 8.79
CA THR A 133 0.48 -12.17 8.42
C THR A 133 1.23 -13.26 7.69
N LEU A 134 2.55 -13.15 7.60
CA LEU A 134 3.45 -14.09 6.95
C LEU A 134 3.17 -14.27 5.45
N CYS A 135 2.67 -13.21 4.81
CA CYS A 135 2.30 -13.22 3.40
C CYS A 135 2.84 -11.97 2.68
N PHE A 136 3.25 -12.13 1.41
CA PHE A 136 3.74 -11.01 0.59
C PHE A 136 2.74 -9.85 0.45
N LYS A 137 1.45 -10.10 0.68
CA LYS A 137 0.42 -9.06 0.62
C LYS A 137 0.58 -7.99 1.71
N ASP A 138 1.26 -8.32 2.80
CA ASP A 138 1.59 -7.35 3.85
C ASP A 138 2.38 -6.16 3.28
N LEU A 139 3.32 -6.41 2.35
CA LEU A 139 4.15 -5.36 1.74
C LEU A 139 3.31 -4.26 1.05
N GLY A 140 2.25 -4.67 0.36
CA GLY A 140 1.38 -3.72 -0.34
C GLY A 140 0.23 -3.20 0.51
N LEU A 141 -0.46 -4.07 1.26
CA LEU A 141 -1.67 -3.69 1.99
C LEU A 141 -1.37 -2.80 3.20
N GLN A 142 -0.24 -2.99 3.89
CA GLN A 142 0.17 -2.08 4.96
C GLN A 142 0.35 -0.64 4.45
N VAL A 143 0.88 -0.47 3.24
CA VAL A 143 1.05 0.85 2.59
C VAL A 143 -0.29 1.39 2.08
N ALA A 144 -1.05 0.57 1.34
CA ALA A 144 -2.30 1.00 0.73
C ALA A 144 -3.34 1.46 1.77
N VAL A 145 -3.48 0.71 2.86
CA VAL A 145 -4.41 1.06 3.95
C VAL A 145 -4.00 2.35 4.66
N ARG A 146 -2.69 2.57 4.87
CA ARG A 146 -2.19 3.82 5.46
C ARG A 146 -2.39 5.02 4.55
N LEU A 147 -2.23 4.87 3.24
CA LEU A 147 -2.55 5.92 2.26
C LEU A 147 -4.04 6.23 2.27
N LEU A 148 -4.91 5.21 2.29
CA LEU A 148 -6.35 5.42 2.41
C LEU A 148 -6.73 6.14 3.70
N ALA A 149 -6.11 5.79 4.84
CA ALA A 149 -6.29 6.49 6.11
C ALA A 149 -5.84 7.94 6.05
N LEU A 150 -4.69 8.20 5.43
CA LEU A 150 -4.16 9.56 5.24
C LEU A 150 -5.17 10.43 4.48
N PHE A 151 -5.69 9.95 3.36
CA PHE A 151 -6.67 10.67 2.56
C PHE A 151 -8.04 10.78 3.27
N ALA A 152 -8.49 9.73 3.95
CA ALA A 152 -9.71 9.76 4.75
C ALA A 152 -9.65 10.87 5.82
N ARG A 153 -8.51 11.00 6.53
CA ARG A 153 -8.27 12.08 7.48
C ARG A 153 -8.22 13.46 6.82
N LYS A 154 -7.47 13.58 5.71
CA LYS A 154 -7.34 14.88 4.98
C LYS A 154 -8.70 15.40 4.51
N ARG A 155 -9.61 14.50 4.10
CA ARG A 155 -10.96 14.85 3.63
C ARG A 155 -12.04 14.83 4.71
N ASN A 156 -11.75 14.23 5.87
CA ASN A 156 -12.75 13.91 6.90
C ASN A 156 -13.88 13.04 6.33
N GLU A 157 -13.54 12.05 5.50
CA GLU A 157 -14.46 11.14 4.82
C GLU A 157 -14.15 9.70 5.21
N PRO A 158 -15.04 9.02 5.98
CA PRO A 158 -14.84 7.62 6.32
C PRO A 158 -14.75 6.72 5.09
N ARG A 159 -13.88 5.70 5.18
CA ARG A 159 -13.68 4.71 4.12
C ARG A 159 -13.95 3.29 4.63
N THR A 160 -14.61 2.50 3.80
CA THR A 160 -14.90 1.09 4.07
C THR A 160 -14.25 0.22 3.00
N LEU A 161 -13.29 -0.59 3.40
CA LEU A 161 -12.68 -1.59 2.53
C LEU A 161 -13.60 -2.83 2.48
N LEU A 162 -14.00 -3.23 1.27
CA LEU A 162 -14.71 -4.49 1.04
C LEU A 162 -13.77 -5.46 0.32
N VAL A 163 -13.44 -6.56 0.99
CA VAL A 163 -12.43 -7.52 0.54
C VAL A 163 -13.06 -8.91 0.42
N ALA A 164 -12.98 -9.52 -0.77
CA ALA A 164 -13.15 -10.97 -0.91
C ALA A 164 -11.79 -11.65 -0.86
N THR A 165 -11.72 -12.79 -0.21
CA THR A 165 -10.48 -13.53 -0.09
C THR A 165 -10.69 -15.03 -0.12
N THR A 166 -9.77 -15.72 -0.79
CA THR A 166 -9.60 -17.19 -0.70
C THR A 166 -8.40 -17.58 0.16
N GLY A 167 -7.97 -16.65 1.05
CA GLY A 167 -6.91 -16.93 2.02
C GLY A 167 -6.16 -15.68 2.50
N ASP A 168 -5.11 -15.27 1.83
CA ASP A 168 -4.09 -14.37 2.35
C ASP A 168 -4.49 -12.89 2.38
N THR A 169 -5.30 -12.43 1.42
CA THR A 169 -5.64 -11.00 1.31
C THR A 169 -6.47 -10.51 2.49
N GLY A 170 -7.39 -11.36 2.98
CA GLY A 170 -8.24 -11.02 4.11
C GLY A 170 -7.47 -10.74 5.39
N PRO A 171 -6.64 -11.67 5.87
CA PRO A 171 -5.79 -11.46 7.05
C PRO A 171 -4.92 -10.20 6.93
N ALA A 172 -4.26 -10.00 5.79
CA ALA A 172 -3.38 -8.86 5.56
C ALA A 172 -4.14 -7.52 5.58
N ALA A 173 -5.32 -7.45 4.97
CA ALA A 173 -6.17 -6.24 5.00
C ALA A 173 -6.67 -5.93 6.42
N LEU A 174 -7.18 -6.94 7.14
CA LEU A 174 -7.65 -6.78 8.52
C LEU A 174 -6.53 -6.33 9.45
N ARG A 175 -5.35 -6.95 9.30
CA ARG A 175 -4.18 -6.58 10.10
C ARG A 175 -3.76 -5.14 9.82
N ALA A 176 -3.70 -4.72 8.57
CA ALA A 176 -3.34 -3.36 8.20
C ALA A 176 -4.33 -2.33 8.77
N VAL A 177 -5.66 -2.61 8.72
CA VAL A 177 -6.67 -1.73 9.33
C VAL A 177 -6.54 -1.69 10.85
N ALA A 178 -6.29 -2.83 11.51
CA ALA A 178 -6.07 -2.89 12.95
C ALA A 178 -4.81 -2.13 13.39
N ASP A 179 -3.71 -2.23 12.62
CA ASP A 179 -2.44 -1.54 12.93
C ASP A 179 -2.53 -0.02 12.73
N VAL A 180 -3.38 0.43 11.80
CA VAL A 180 -3.64 1.88 11.60
C VAL A 180 -4.50 2.45 12.71
N ASP A 181 -5.45 1.66 13.21
CA ASP A 181 -6.39 2.01 14.29
C ASP A 181 -7.05 3.39 14.10
N ASP A 182 -7.53 3.65 12.88
CA ASP A 182 -8.14 4.92 12.52
C ASP A 182 -9.68 4.79 12.53
N PRO A 183 -10.40 5.64 13.29
CA PRO A 183 -11.86 5.57 13.38
C PRO A 183 -12.58 5.85 12.05
N GLN A 184 -11.90 6.42 11.07
CA GLN A 184 -12.44 6.65 9.73
C GLN A 184 -12.28 5.45 8.79
N LEU A 185 -11.53 4.41 9.21
CA LEU A 185 -11.40 3.19 8.43
C LEU A 185 -12.27 2.08 8.95
N ARG A 186 -12.89 1.35 8.04
CA ARG A 186 -13.63 0.12 8.29
C ARG A 186 -13.20 -0.94 7.29
N CYS A 187 -13.31 -2.21 7.68
CA CYS A 187 -13.02 -3.31 6.78
C CYS A 187 -14.07 -4.42 6.93
N VAL A 188 -14.62 -4.86 5.81
CA VAL A 188 -15.48 -6.03 5.71
C VAL A 188 -14.78 -7.05 4.85
N VAL A 189 -14.49 -8.22 5.41
CA VAL A 189 -13.87 -9.33 4.69
C VAL A 189 -14.86 -10.46 4.53
N CYS A 190 -15.00 -10.95 3.30
CA CYS A 190 -15.82 -12.09 2.95
C CYS A 190 -14.94 -13.25 2.47
N PHE A 191 -15.17 -14.47 2.99
CA PHE A 191 -14.46 -15.66 2.57
C PHE A 191 -15.39 -16.85 2.38
N PRO A 192 -15.11 -17.78 1.42
CA PRO A 192 -15.90 -18.95 1.17
C PRO A 192 -15.66 -20.02 2.24
N ARG A 193 -16.74 -20.64 2.71
CA ARG A 193 -16.69 -21.71 3.72
C ARG A 193 -15.91 -22.92 3.21
N GLY A 194 -14.93 -23.37 4.00
CA GLY A 194 -14.17 -24.58 3.71
C GLY A 194 -13.11 -24.45 2.59
N GLN A 195 -12.87 -23.24 2.06
CA GLN A 195 -11.90 -23.01 0.99
C GLN A 195 -10.64 -22.23 1.43
N ILE A 196 -10.50 -21.96 2.72
CA ILE A 196 -9.33 -21.34 3.32
C ILE A 196 -8.75 -22.26 4.39
N SER A 197 -7.47 -22.12 4.68
CA SER A 197 -6.82 -22.89 5.75
C SER A 197 -7.31 -22.45 7.14
N ASP A 198 -7.16 -23.33 8.13
CA ASP A 198 -7.49 -23.00 9.51
C ASP A 198 -6.67 -21.85 10.07
N LEU A 199 -5.42 -21.72 9.64
CA LEU A 199 -4.54 -20.60 10.01
C LEU A 199 -5.14 -19.28 9.49
N GLN A 200 -5.41 -19.19 8.19
CA GLN A 200 -5.98 -17.99 7.56
C GLN A 200 -7.32 -17.61 8.18
N ARG A 201 -8.19 -18.62 8.44
CA ARG A 201 -9.46 -18.39 9.13
C ARG A 201 -9.24 -17.79 10.53
N ARG A 202 -8.30 -18.34 11.31
CA ARG A 202 -7.99 -17.83 12.66
C ARG A 202 -7.40 -16.43 12.62
N GLN A 203 -6.49 -16.14 11.70
CA GLN A 203 -5.94 -14.80 11.52
C GLN A 203 -7.05 -13.74 11.29
N MET A 204 -8.12 -14.09 10.55
CA MET A 204 -9.25 -13.20 10.34
C MET A 204 -10.21 -13.14 11.53
N THR A 205 -10.60 -14.30 12.08
CA THR A 205 -11.64 -14.36 13.11
C THR A 205 -11.17 -13.97 14.50
N CYS A 206 -9.85 -13.94 14.75
CA CYS A 206 -9.27 -13.41 15.98
C CYS A 206 -9.05 -11.89 15.93
N ALA A 207 -9.08 -11.28 14.74
CA ALA A 207 -9.06 -9.83 14.60
C ALA A 207 -10.45 -9.28 14.97
N SER A 208 -10.58 -8.69 16.16
CA SER A 208 -11.84 -8.09 16.60
C SER A 208 -11.65 -6.62 16.90
N SER A 209 -12.41 -5.78 16.21
CA SER A 209 -12.60 -4.37 16.53
C SER A 209 -13.96 -3.91 16.04
N GLU A 210 -14.40 -2.73 16.48
CA GLU A 210 -15.66 -2.16 15.95
C GLU A 210 -15.55 -1.82 14.46
N ALA A 211 -14.35 -1.58 13.97
CA ALA A 211 -14.07 -1.25 12.58
C ALA A 211 -14.02 -2.48 11.65
N ILE A 212 -13.97 -3.70 12.20
CA ILE A 212 -13.74 -4.94 11.45
C ILE A 212 -14.98 -5.82 11.47
N ARG A 213 -15.35 -6.36 10.29
CA ARG A 213 -16.36 -7.40 10.13
C ARG A 213 -15.85 -8.52 9.24
N VAL A 214 -16.07 -9.75 9.67
CA VAL A 214 -15.67 -10.95 8.93
C VAL A 214 -16.91 -11.78 8.63
N CYS A 215 -17.14 -12.04 7.35
CA CYS A 215 -18.29 -12.75 6.84
C CYS A 215 -17.87 -14.06 6.17
N CYS A 216 -18.50 -15.16 6.54
CA CYS A 216 -18.34 -16.44 5.86
C CYS A 216 -19.58 -16.68 4.99
N PHE A 217 -19.41 -17.09 3.74
CA PHE A 217 -20.50 -17.41 2.83
C PHE A 217 -20.36 -18.81 2.26
N ASP A 218 -21.49 -19.37 1.79
CA ASP A 218 -21.54 -20.65 1.11
C ASP A 218 -21.43 -20.41 -0.40
N GLY A 219 -20.35 -20.90 -1.05
CA GLY A 219 -20.04 -20.66 -2.46
C GLY A 219 -18.57 -20.81 -2.76
N GLY A 220 -18.18 -20.56 -4.00
CA GLY A 220 -16.79 -20.52 -4.45
C GLY A 220 -16.16 -19.15 -4.27
N GLY A 221 -14.82 -19.08 -4.36
CA GLY A 221 -14.07 -17.83 -4.27
C GLY A 221 -14.54 -16.79 -5.31
N ASP A 222 -14.79 -17.25 -6.54
CA ASP A 222 -15.20 -16.39 -7.66
C ASP A 222 -16.65 -15.87 -7.53
N ASP A 223 -17.48 -16.49 -6.69
CA ASP A 223 -18.88 -16.08 -6.50
C ASP A 223 -19.01 -14.68 -5.87
N MET A 224 -17.94 -14.18 -5.22
CA MET A 224 -17.93 -12.83 -4.64
C MET A 224 -17.54 -11.73 -5.63
N ASP A 225 -16.95 -12.05 -6.76
CA ASP A 225 -16.44 -11.04 -7.70
C ASP A 225 -17.61 -10.18 -8.25
N ALA A 226 -18.69 -10.82 -8.70
CA ALA A 226 -19.83 -10.11 -9.24
C ALA A 226 -20.57 -9.24 -8.19
N PRO A 227 -20.86 -9.72 -6.96
CA PRO A 227 -21.41 -8.90 -5.88
C PRO A 227 -20.52 -7.71 -5.51
N ILE A 228 -19.23 -7.92 -5.32
CA ILE A 228 -18.29 -6.83 -4.96
C ILE A 228 -18.25 -5.79 -6.06
N LYS A 229 -18.09 -6.21 -7.32
CA LYS A 229 -18.05 -5.28 -8.45
C LYS A 229 -19.36 -4.48 -8.57
N ARG A 230 -20.51 -5.13 -8.39
CA ARG A 230 -21.81 -4.44 -8.41
C ARG A 230 -21.90 -3.37 -7.32
N LEU A 231 -21.50 -3.67 -6.08
CA LEU A 231 -21.50 -2.71 -4.98
C LEU A 231 -20.50 -1.57 -5.21
N SER A 232 -19.33 -1.89 -5.75
CA SER A 232 -18.28 -0.89 -6.04
C SER A 232 -18.66 0.06 -7.20
N LEU A 233 -19.58 -0.34 -8.08
CA LEU A 233 -20.09 0.48 -9.18
C LEU A 233 -21.40 1.19 -8.85
N ASP A 234 -22.08 0.82 -7.76
CA ASP A 234 -23.28 1.52 -7.27
C ASP A 234 -22.85 2.81 -6.55
N THR A 235 -22.96 3.93 -7.25
CA THR A 235 -22.52 5.25 -6.76
C THR A 235 -23.28 5.67 -5.49
N THR A 236 -24.56 5.32 -5.36
CA THR A 236 -25.37 5.64 -4.19
C THR A 236 -24.91 4.84 -2.98
N PHE A 237 -24.76 3.53 -3.13
CA PHE A 237 -24.29 2.64 -2.07
C PHE A 237 -22.86 3.03 -1.65
N LYS A 238 -22.01 3.30 -2.63
CA LYS A 238 -20.63 3.71 -2.41
C LYS A 238 -20.52 4.99 -1.59
N ALA A 239 -21.30 6.02 -1.95
CA ALA A 239 -21.32 7.30 -1.22
C ALA A 239 -21.89 7.12 0.21
N GLN A 240 -22.96 6.34 0.37
CA GLN A 240 -23.59 6.09 1.67
C GLN A 240 -22.68 5.37 2.66
N HIS A 241 -21.83 4.46 2.17
CA HIS A 241 -21.01 3.58 3.01
C HIS A 241 -19.51 3.90 2.96
N GLY A 242 -19.09 4.92 2.19
CA GLY A 242 -17.67 5.24 1.98
C GLY A 242 -16.90 4.09 1.37
N LEU A 243 -17.55 3.29 0.49
CA LEU A 243 -16.95 2.08 -0.04
C LEU A 243 -15.77 2.36 -0.97
N THR A 244 -14.69 1.62 -0.78
CA THR A 244 -13.46 1.72 -1.55
C THR A 244 -12.90 0.32 -1.88
#